data_8970b478ef5e571b951bb2f4641c0849
#
_entry.id   8970b478ef5e571b951bb2f4641c0849
#
_cell.length_a   1.000
_cell.length_b   1.000
_cell.length_c   1.000
_cell.angle_alpha   90.00
_cell.angle_beta   90.00
_cell.angle_gamma   90.00
#
_symmetry.space_group_name_H-M   'P 1'
#
loop_
_entity.id
_entity.type
_entity.pdbx_description
1 polymer ?
#
loop_
_entity_poly.entity_id
_entity_poly.type
_entity_poly.pdbx_seq_one_letter_code
_entity_poly.pdbx_strand_id
1 'polypeptide(L)'
;MNLYGNKPGKYFDKKINEKMLMGRDYYENHEEDKARPYYVEVFRYLINFAKRKGIKTLDDLDKCGIMEEFAMNFIGDYEIIVYNSKEDLQMILDMQREYMDTFELTDLDYENALRLKVTLLFKLGRAEEGEKNIVKELKKNPKWLWGYVELVDDFTSYHKDLEKAKYYYELGLKNAADDPDFDALKERVDMLE
;
A
#
# COMPACT_ATOMS: atom_id res chain seq x y z
N MET A 1 -29.53 0.22 -0.47
CA MET A 1 -28.90 -0.20 0.81
C MET A 1 -27.45 -0.51 0.49
N ASN A 2 -26.53 0.34 0.91
CA ASN A 2 -25.12 0.22 0.55
C ASN A 2 -24.52 -0.94 1.36
N LEU A 3 -24.35 -2.10 0.73
CA LEU A 3 -23.87 -3.34 1.38
C LEU A 3 -22.38 -3.26 1.81
N TYR A 4 -21.68 -2.22 1.40
CA TYR A 4 -20.23 -2.07 1.59
C TYR A 4 -19.82 -0.79 2.32
N GLY A 5 -20.77 -0.07 2.93
CA GLY A 5 -20.51 1.19 3.59
C GLY A 5 -20.58 1.12 5.11
N ASN A 6 -19.72 1.90 5.76
CA ASN A 6 -19.78 2.14 7.19
C ASN A 6 -20.95 3.05 7.55
N LYS A 7 -21.51 2.93 8.75
CA LYS A 7 -22.58 3.85 9.20
C LYS A 7 -21.98 5.10 9.82
N PRO A 8 -22.51 6.31 9.49
CA PRO A 8 -22.14 7.53 10.19
C PRO A 8 -22.26 7.34 11.71
N GLY A 9 -21.17 7.59 12.41
CA GLY A 9 -21.08 7.42 13.85
C GLY A 9 -20.89 8.75 14.60
N LYS A 10 -20.51 8.64 15.86
CA LYS A 10 -20.30 9.79 16.75
C LYS A 10 -19.29 10.82 16.21
N TYR A 11 -18.33 10.35 15.43
CA TYR A 11 -17.25 11.16 14.91
C TYR A 11 -17.36 11.41 13.41
N PHE A 12 -18.56 11.23 12.82
CA PHE A 12 -18.78 11.49 11.41
C PHE A 12 -18.34 12.90 11.03
N ASP A 13 -17.42 12.98 10.07
CA ASP A 13 -16.94 14.25 9.53
C ASP A 13 -17.45 14.42 8.09
N LYS A 14 -18.48 15.27 7.95
CA LYS A 14 -19.14 15.52 6.67
C LYS A 14 -18.16 16.00 5.60
N LYS A 15 -17.19 16.86 5.95
CA LYS A 15 -16.22 17.40 4.99
C LYS A 15 -15.24 16.32 4.50
N ILE A 16 -14.79 15.47 5.41
CA ILE A 16 -13.92 14.33 5.06
C ILE A 16 -14.67 13.33 4.22
N ASN A 17 -15.92 13.02 4.57
CA ASN A 17 -16.77 12.13 3.77
C ASN A 17 -17.03 12.71 2.36
N GLU A 18 -17.34 13.99 2.21
CA GLU A 18 -17.49 14.65 0.91
C GLU A 18 -16.21 14.57 0.07
N LYS A 19 -15.03 14.76 0.67
CA LYS A 19 -13.74 14.62 -0.02
C LYS A 19 -13.47 13.17 -0.46
N MET A 20 -13.75 12.22 0.40
CA MET A 20 -13.65 10.80 0.07
C MET A 20 -14.53 10.47 -1.15
N LEU A 21 -15.80 10.91 -1.16
CA LEU A 21 -16.72 10.70 -2.27
C LEU A 21 -16.25 11.37 -3.56
N MET A 22 -15.72 12.60 -3.48
CA MET A 22 -15.16 13.30 -4.66
C MET A 22 -13.94 12.57 -5.20
N GLY A 23 -13.05 12.11 -4.34
CA GLY A 23 -11.89 11.32 -4.74
C GLY A 23 -12.29 10.04 -5.44
N ARG A 24 -13.29 9.33 -4.89
CA ARG A 24 -13.84 8.11 -5.48
C ARG A 24 -14.46 8.37 -6.87
N ASP A 25 -15.25 9.43 -7.01
CA ASP A 25 -15.86 9.79 -8.30
C ASP A 25 -14.80 9.97 -9.39
N TYR A 26 -13.70 10.68 -9.08
CA TYR A 26 -12.58 10.79 -10.01
C TYR A 26 -11.91 9.44 -10.29
N TYR A 27 -11.71 8.60 -9.28
CA TYR A 27 -11.05 7.30 -9.43
C TYR A 27 -11.88 6.35 -10.30
N GLU A 28 -13.21 6.26 -10.07
CA GLU A 28 -14.14 5.45 -10.85
C GLU A 28 -14.22 5.92 -12.32
N ASN A 29 -13.96 7.20 -12.58
CA ASN A 29 -13.86 7.77 -13.93
C ASN A 29 -12.45 7.66 -14.56
N HIS A 30 -11.52 6.90 -13.95
CA HIS A 30 -10.13 6.74 -14.39
C HIS A 30 -9.33 8.05 -14.44
N GLU A 31 -9.67 9.01 -13.58
CA GLU A 31 -8.99 10.31 -13.43
C GLU A 31 -8.08 10.32 -12.19
N GLU A 32 -7.16 9.34 -12.09
CA GLU A 32 -6.33 9.09 -10.90
C GLU A 32 -5.54 10.33 -10.42
N ASP A 33 -5.03 11.16 -11.34
CA ASP A 33 -4.30 12.38 -10.98
C ASP A 33 -5.21 13.41 -10.27
N LYS A 34 -6.52 13.44 -10.60
CA LYS A 34 -7.49 14.28 -9.91
C LYS A 34 -7.98 13.64 -8.60
N ALA A 35 -8.05 12.32 -8.53
CA ALA A 35 -8.43 11.58 -7.34
C ALA A 35 -7.38 11.72 -6.23
N ARG A 36 -6.08 11.65 -6.58
CA ARG A 36 -4.95 11.58 -5.64
C ARG A 36 -4.96 12.65 -4.55
N PRO A 37 -5.13 13.96 -4.81
CA PRO A 37 -5.14 14.96 -3.75
C PRO A 37 -6.20 14.71 -2.68
N TYR A 38 -7.38 14.22 -3.06
CA TYR A 38 -8.46 13.89 -2.14
C TYR A 38 -8.11 12.69 -1.27
N TYR A 39 -7.60 11.61 -1.87
CA TYR A 39 -7.18 10.42 -1.15
C TYR A 39 -6.03 10.73 -0.18
N VAL A 40 -5.02 11.49 -0.60
CA VAL A 40 -3.92 11.93 0.26
C VAL A 40 -4.43 12.76 1.45
N GLU A 41 -5.37 13.68 1.23
CA GLU A 41 -5.91 14.52 2.30
C GLU A 41 -6.73 13.69 3.30
N VAL A 42 -7.61 12.82 2.82
CA VAL A 42 -8.42 11.94 3.68
C VAL A 42 -7.52 10.98 4.45
N PHE A 43 -6.55 10.34 3.81
CA PHE A 43 -5.62 9.42 4.47
C PHE A 43 -4.83 10.11 5.60
N ARG A 44 -4.30 11.29 5.34
CA ARG A 44 -3.64 12.11 6.37
C ARG A 44 -4.57 12.45 7.54
N TYR A 45 -5.83 12.79 7.23
CA TYR A 45 -6.82 13.05 8.26
C TYR A 45 -7.06 11.83 9.15
N LEU A 46 -7.22 10.63 8.56
CA LEU A 46 -7.46 9.38 9.29
C LEU A 46 -6.30 9.05 10.24
N ILE A 47 -5.05 9.14 9.77
CA ILE A 47 -3.86 8.93 10.61
C ILE A 47 -3.86 9.92 11.79
N ASN A 48 -4.04 11.21 11.51
CA ASN A 48 -4.05 12.25 12.55
C ASN A 48 -5.20 12.07 13.54
N PHE A 49 -6.36 11.66 13.07
CA PHE A 49 -7.51 11.37 13.93
C PHE A 49 -7.20 10.17 14.85
N ALA A 50 -6.69 9.07 14.29
CA ALA A 50 -6.32 7.88 15.05
C ALA A 50 -5.30 8.22 16.14
N LYS A 51 -4.24 8.95 15.81
CA LYS A 51 -3.22 9.40 16.79
C LYS A 51 -3.83 10.23 17.92
N ARG A 52 -4.68 11.21 17.61
CA ARG A 52 -5.32 12.06 18.62
C ARG A 52 -6.28 11.30 19.53
N LYS A 53 -6.87 10.21 19.05
CA LYS A 53 -7.85 9.39 19.78
C LYS A 53 -7.23 8.15 20.41
N GLY A 54 -5.96 7.86 20.15
CA GLY A 54 -5.28 6.64 20.61
C GLY A 54 -5.84 5.36 19.97
N ILE A 55 -6.40 5.47 18.75
CA ILE A 55 -6.93 4.33 17.98
C ILE A 55 -5.75 3.58 17.37
N LYS A 56 -5.76 2.25 17.52
CA LYS A 56 -4.65 1.38 17.12
C LYS A 56 -5.00 0.40 16.00
N THR A 57 -6.28 0.16 15.73
CA THR A 57 -6.70 -0.77 14.68
C THR A 57 -7.62 -0.08 13.68
N LEU A 58 -7.68 -0.59 12.45
CA LEU A 58 -8.60 -0.10 11.43
C LEU A 58 -10.06 -0.40 11.83
N ASP A 59 -10.32 -1.54 12.46
CA ASP A 59 -11.64 -1.88 12.99
C ASP A 59 -12.14 -0.86 14.03
N ASP A 60 -11.27 -0.40 14.92
CA ASP A 60 -11.65 0.62 15.90
C ASP A 60 -11.83 2.00 15.26
N LEU A 61 -11.09 2.28 14.18
CA LEU A 61 -11.30 3.47 13.36
C LEU A 61 -12.70 3.44 12.71
N ASP A 62 -13.10 2.30 12.14
CA ASP A 62 -14.41 2.11 11.53
C ASP A 62 -15.56 2.22 12.56
N LYS A 63 -15.41 1.69 13.76
CA LYS A 63 -16.38 1.87 14.85
C LYS A 63 -16.60 3.33 15.24
N CYS A 64 -15.66 4.22 14.92
CA CYS A 64 -15.84 5.66 15.11
C CYS A 64 -16.83 6.27 14.12
N GLY A 65 -17.06 5.64 12.96
CA GLY A 65 -17.98 6.08 11.91
C GLY A 65 -17.65 7.46 11.38
N ILE A 66 -16.38 7.71 11.06
CA ILE A 66 -15.88 9.02 10.58
C ILE A 66 -16.41 9.32 9.19
N MET A 67 -16.51 8.31 8.35
CA MET A 67 -16.96 8.35 6.96
C MET A 67 -17.84 7.14 6.64
N GLU A 68 -18.53 7.19 5.50
CA GLU A 68 -19.45 6.12 5.05
C GLU A 68 -18.75 4.92 4.41
N GLU A 69 -17.44 4.95 4.29
CA GLU A 69 -16.61 3.87 3.79
C GLU A 69 -15.83 3.20 4.91
N PHE A 70 -15.57 1.91 4.77
CA PHE A 70 -14.65 1.21 5.65
C PHE A 70 -13.21 1.66 5.38
N ALA A 71 -12.46 1.89 6.46
CA ALA A 71 -11.08 2.38 6.38
C ALA A 71 -10.19 1.46 5.53
N MET A 72 -10.35 0.14 5.63
CA MET A 72 -9.59 -0.83 4.86
C MET A 72 -9.82 -0.67 3.34
N ASN A 73 -11.07 -0.50 2.89
CA ASN A 73 -11.39 -0.31 1.48
C ASN A 73 -10.77 1.00 0.96
N PHE A 74 -10.97 2.09 1.72
CA PHE A 74 -10.39 3.39 1.39
C PHE A 74 -8.86 3.35 1.29
N ILE A 75 -8.19 2.63 2.22
CA ILE A 75 -6.74 2.50 2.24
C ILE A 75 -6.26 1.67 1.05
N GLY A 76 -6.96 0.60 0.68
CA GLY A 76 -6.66 -0.17 -0.52
C GLY A 76 -6.69 0.68 -1.80
N ASP A 77 -7.73 1.48 -1.99
CA ASP A 77 -7.83 2.41 -3.11
C ASP A 77 -6.72 3.48 -3.06
N TYR A 78 -6.45 4.05 -1.87
CA TYR A 78 -5.34 4.99 -1.67
C TYR A 78 -4.01 4.39 -2.12
N GLU A 79 -3.69 3.17 -1.69
CA GLU A 79 -2.43 2.50 -2.03
C GLU A 79 -2.28 2.32 -3.54
N ILE A 80 -3.34 1.92 -4.26
CA ILE A 80 -3.34 1.80 -5.73
C ILE A 80 -3.07 3.16 -6.39
N ILE A 81 -3.77 4.21 -5.96
CA ILE A 81 -3.67 5.56 -6.54
C ILE A 81 -2.27 6.15 -6.34
N VAL A 82 -1.67 5.97 -5.17
CA VAL A 82 -0.35 6.53 -4.88
C VAL A 82 0.79 5.65 -5.39
N TYR A 83 0.56 4.34 -5.60
CA TYR A 83 1.52 3.45 -6.23
C TYR A 83 1.95 3.97 -7.61
N ASN A 84 1.02 4.51 -8.40
CA ASN A 84 1.29 5.07 -9.73
C ASN A 84 1.81 6.52 -9.70
N SER A 85 1.90 7.15 -8.51
CA SER A 85 2.35 8.53 -8.41
C SER A 85 3.80 8.72 -8.88
N LYS A 86 4.05 9.88 -9.50
CA LYS A 86 5.39 10.37 -9.86
C LYS A 86 5.77 11.63 -9.09
N GLU A 87 4.81 12.21 -8.38
CA GLU A 87 4.95 13.46 -7.65
C GLU A 87 4.79 13.21 -6.15
N ASP A 88 5.32 14.10 -5.34
CA ASP A 88 5.20 14.09 -3.87
C ASP A 88 5.65 12.79 -3.19
N LEU A 89 6.51 11.99 -3.84
CA LEU A 89 6.91 10.65 -3.39
C LEU A 89 7.45 10.63 -1.95
N GLN A 90 8.23 11.65 -1.57
CA GLN A 90 8.76 11.72 -0.20
C GLN A 90 7.65 11.95 0.83
N MET A 91 6.70 12.84 0.53
CA MET A 91 5.54 13.09 1.40
C MET A 91 4.68 11.83 1.54
N ILE A 92 4.42 11.11 0.44
CA ILE A 92 3.65 9.86 0.44
C ILE A 92 4.39 8.80 1.27
N LEU A 93 5.72 8.67 1.09
CA LEU A 93 6.55 7.75 1.88
C LEU A 93 6.48 8.05 3.38
N ASP A 94 6.54 9.33 3.76
CA ASP A 94 6.47 9.71 5.16
C ASP A 94 5.08 9.43 5.76
N MET A 95 4.01 9.64 4.99
CA MET A 95 2.66 9.26 5.40
C MET A 95 2.50 7.74 5.52
N GLN A 96 3.09 6.96 4.60
CA GLN A 96 3.04 5.50 4.67
C GLN A 96 3.78 4.95 5.90
N ARG A 97 4.92 5.53 6.26
CA ARG A 97 5.61 5.20 7.51
C ARG A 97 4.76 5.54 8.73
N GLU A 98 4.16 6.74 8.74
CA GLU A 98 3.29 7.19 9.83
C GLU A 98 2.07 6.28 10.00
N TYR A 99 1.48 5.79 8.91
CA TYR A 99 0.42 4.78 8.90
C TYR A 99 0.86 3.49 9.58
N MET A 100 1.99 2.93 9.12
CA MET A 100 2.56 1.69 9.68
C MET A 100 2.95 1.82 11.15
N ASP A 101 3.33 3.02 11.62
CA ASP A 101 3.68 3.29 13.02
C ASP A 101 2.44 3.55 13.89
N THR A 102 1.33 3.97 13.29
CA THR A 102 0.11 4.34 14.02
C THR A 102 -0.78 3.14 14.30
N PHE A 103 -0.90 2.24 13.32
CA PHE A 103 -1.83 1.12 13.37
C PHE A 103 -1.13 -0.22 13.61
N GLU A 104 -1.76 -1.05 14.42
CA GLU A 104 -1.46 -2.48 14.56
C GLU A 104 -2.13 -3.19 13.37
N LEU A 105 -1.38 -3.37 12.31
CA LEU A 105 -1.87 -3.93 11.04
C LEU A 105 -1.96 -5.45 11.12
N THR A 106 -2.93 -6.04 10.42
CA THR A 106 -2.92 -7.49 10.14
C THR A 106 -1.70 -7.84 9.28
N ASP A 107 -1.36 -9.13 9.22
CA ASP A 107 -0.23 -9.56 8.39
C ASP A 107 -0.39 -9.10 6.93
N LEU A 108 -1.60 -9.23 6.36
CA LEU A 108 -1.89 -8.82 4.98
C LEU A 108 -1.78 -7.30 4.80
N ASP A 109 -2.36 -6.51 5.70
CA ASP A 109 -2.29 -5.04 5.61
C ASP A 109 -0.86 -4.55 5.77
N TYR A 110 -0.09 -5.18 6.68
CA TYR A 110 1.32 -4.87 6.86
C TYR A 110 2.16 -5.20 5.61
N GLU A 111 1.94 -6.35 5.00
CA GLU A 111 2.64 -6.77 3.77
C GLU A 111 2.34 -5.81 2.62
N ASN A 112 1.08 -5.41 2.41
CA ASN A 112 0.70 -4.44 1.38
C ASN A 112 1.32 -3.06 1.66
N ALA A 113 1.20 -2.57 2.89
CA ALA A 113 1.81 -1.30 3.29
C ALA A 113 3.33 -1.29 3.14
N LEU A 114 4.00 -2.42 3.42
CA LEU A 114 5.43 -2.57 3.25
C LEU A 114 5.84 -2.54 1.78
N ARG A 115 5.10 -3.22 0.91
CA ARG A 115 5.34 -3.22 -0.55
C ARG A 115 5.27 -1.80 -1.10
N LEU A 116 4.18 -1.07 -0.83
CA LEU A 116 4.07 0.34 -1.25
C LEU A 116 5.23 1.19 -0.73
N LYS A 117 5.59 1.06 0.56
CA LYS A 117 6.73 1.77 1.13
C LYS A 117 8.02 1.48 0.38
N VAL A 118 8.23 0.23 -0.02
CA VAL A 118 9.45 -0.22 -0.73
C VAL A 118 9.47 0.34 -2.15
N THR A 119 8.38 0.23 -2.90
CA THR A 119 8.26 0.86 -4.22
C THR A 119 8.54 2.36 -4.18
N LEU A 120 8.02 3.07 -3.18
CA LEU A 120 8.32 4.51 -3.01
C LEU A 120 9.82 4.77 -2.77
N LEU A 121 10.49 3.90 -2.00
CA LEU A 121 11.93 3.99 -1.81
C LEU A 121 12.71 3.79 -3.12
N PHE A 122 12.34 2.80 -3.93
CA PHE A 122 12.95 2.58 -5.24
C PHE A 122 12.73 3.77 -6.18
N LYS A 123 11.52 4.31 -6.25
CA LYS A 123 11.20 5.52 -7.03
C LYS A 123 12.00 6.75 -6.59
N LEU A 124 12.36 6.84 -5.32
CA LEU A 124 13.22 7.89 -4.76
C LEU A 124 14.73 7.62 -4.93
N GLY A 125 15.11 6.55 -5.62
CA GLY A 125 16.51 6.15 -5.79
C GLY A 125 17.16 5.55 -4.54
N ARG A 126 16.36 5.10 -3.56
CA ARG A 126 16.79 4.50 -2.28
C ARG A 126 16.64 2.97 -2.30
N ALA A 127 17.07 2.34 -3.40
CA ALA A 127 16.87 0.91 -3.65
C ALA A 127 17.47 0.01 -2.55
N GLU A 128 18.67 0.32 -2.04
CA GLU A 128 19.30 -0.46 -0.96
C GLU A 128 18.45 -0.49 0.32
N GLU A 129 17.81 0.63 0.65
CA GLU A 129 16.91 0.70 1.81
C GLU A 129 15.62 -0.10 1.56
N GLY A 130 15.05 -0.01 0.35
CA GLY A 130 13.89 -0.79 -0.08
C GLY A 130 14.16 -2.29 0.01
N GLU A 131 15.23 -2.74 -0.63
CA GLU A 131 15.69 -4.13 -0.61
C GLU A 131 15.86 -4.65 0.83
N LYS A 132 16.54 -3.90 1.68
CA LYS A 132 16.75 -4.26 3.09
C LYS A 132 15.44 -4.46 3.86
N ASN A 133 14.41 -3.68 3.58
CA ASN A 133 13.10 -3.83 4.22
C ASN A 133 12.45 -5.17 3.85
N ILE A 134 12.36 -5.50 2.56
CA ILE A 134 11.77 -6.78 2.10
C ILE A 134 12.61 -7.96 2.58
N VAL A 135 13.94 -7.93 2.41
CA VAL A 135 14.83 -9.02 2.82
C VAL A 135 14.73 -9.32 4.32
N LYS A 136 14.49 -8.30 5.15
CA LYS A 136 14.24 -8.51 6.58
C LYS A 136 12.99 -9.37 6.82
N GLU A 137 11.91 -9.15 6.08
CA GLU A 137 10.68 -9.93 6.22
C GLU A 137 10.82 -11.32 5.56
N LEU A 138 11.46 -11.42 4.40
CA LEU A 138 11.78 -12.73 3.78
C LEU A 138 12.63 -13.63 4.67
N LYS A 139 13.48 -13.08 5.54
CA LYS A 139 14.21 -13.87 6.55
C LYS A 139 13.30 -14.48 7.62
N LYS A 140 12.18 -13.83 7.94
CA LYS A 140 11.18 -14.32 8.89
C LYS A 140 10.21 -15.29 8.21
N ASN A 141 9.77 -14.94 7.00
CA ASN A 141 8.85 -15.74 6.17
C ASN A 141 9.45 -15.93 4.77
N PRO A 142 10.31 -16.96 4.57
CA PRO A 142 10.90 -17.23 3.26
C PRO A 142 9.89 -17.62 2.18
N LYS A 143 8.66 -18.01 2.56
CA LYS A 143 7.58 -18.35 1.63
C LYS A 143 6.73 -17.16 1.19
N TRP A 144 7.01 -15.97 1.64
CA TRP A 144 6.26 -14.76 1.26
C TRP A 144 6.52 -14.41 -0.22
N LEU A 145 5.66 -14.94 -1.09
CA LEU A 145 5.77 -14.77 -2.55
C LEU A 145 5.84 -13.30 -2.98
N TRP A 146 4.93 -12.48 -2.44
CA TRP A 146 4.80 -11.08 -2.87
C TRP A 146 6.02 -10.23 -2.53
N GLY A 147 6.84 -10.64 -1.55
CA GLY A 147 8.13 -10.00 -1.30
C GLY A 147 9.13 -10.22 -2.44
N TYR A 148 9.15 -11.40 -3.05
CA TYR A 148 9.99 -11.67 -4.23
C TYR A 148 9.46 -10.94 -5.47
N VAL A 149 8.15 -10.99 -5.69
CA VAL A 149 7.49 -10.27 -6.81
C VAL A 149 7.83 -8.79 -6.75
N GLU A 150 7.71 -8.15 -5.59
CA GLU A 150 8.01 -6.73 -5.41
C GLU A 150 9.47 -6.40 -5.74
N LEU A 151 10.44 -7.19 -5.27
CA LEU A 151 11.85 -6.96 -5.57
C LEU A 151 12.16 -7.14 -7.06
N VAL A 152 11.55 -8.15 -7.72
CA VAL A 152 11.71 -8.34 -9.17
C VAL A 152 11.18 -7.11 -9.91
N ASP A 153 9.95 -6.69 -9.61
CA ASP A 153 9.29 -5.56 -10.26
C ASP A 153 10.07 -4.25 -10.04
N ASP A 154 10.51 -3.97 -8.82
CA ASP A 154 11.21 -2.73 -8.46
C ASP A 154 12.63 -2.66 -9.06
N PHE A 155 13.41 -3.76 -8.99
CA PHE A 155 14.73 -3.82 -9.61
C PHE A 155 14.66 -3.72 -11.14
N THR A 156 13.64 -4.30 -11.75
CA THR A 156 13.42 -4.20 -13.20
C THR A 156 12.94 -2.82 -13.61
N SER A 157 11.95 -2.27 -12.91
CA SER A 157 11.24 -1.06 -13.35
C SER A 157 11.95 0.23 -12.97
N TYR A 158 12.51 0.32 -11.76
CA TYR A 158 13.03 1.59 -11.22
C TYR A 158 14.55 1.62 -11.10
N HIS A 159 15.20 0.58 -10.60
CA HIS A 159 16.63 0.56 -10.39
C HIS A 159 17.42 0.06 -11.61
N LYS A 160 16.78 -0.70 -12.51
CA LYS A 160 17.38 -1.28 -13.72
C LYS A 160 18.53 -2.23 -13.44
N ASP A 161 18.49 -2.97 -12.35
CA ASP A 161 19.45 -4.00 -11.96
C ASP A 161 18.87 -5.39 -12.25
N LEU A 162 19.02 -5.84 -13.49
CA LEU A 162 18.49 -7.13 -13.93
C LEU A 162 19.16 -8.33 -13.24
N GLU A 163 20.41 -8.21 -12.80
CA GLU A 163 21.09 -9.27 -12.07
C GLU A 163 20.43 -9.52 -10.71
N LYS A 164 20.12 -8.45 -9.98
CA LYS A 164 19.36 -8.55 -8.74
C LYS A 164 17.92 -9.03 -8.97
N ALA A 165 17.25 -8.54 -10.00
CA ALA A 165 15.92 -9.00 -10.36
C ALA A 165 15.91 -10.52 -10.61
N LYS A 166 16.84 -11.06 -11.43
CA LYS A 166 17.03 -12.48 -11.68
C LYS A 166 17.31 -13.25 -10.39
N TYR A 167 18.18 -12.74 -9.53
CA TYR A 167 18.50 -13.36 -8.25
C TYR A 167 17.24 -13.55 -7.38
N TYR A 168 16.39 -12.51 -7.23
CA TYR A 168 15.17 -12.62 -6.43
C TYR A 168 14.10 -13.46 -7.10
N TYR A 169 14.02 -13.46 -8.43
CA TYR A 169 13.15 -14.35 -9.19
C TYR A 169 13.48 -15.82 -8.90
N GLU A 170 14.74 -16.21 -9.05
CA GLU A 170 15.19 -17.59 -8.80
C GLU A 170 14.99 -17.99 -7.32
N LEU A 171 15.24 -17.08 -6.40
CA LEU A 171 15.04 -17.32 -4.98
C LEU A 171 13.55 -17.52 -4.65
N GLY A 172 12.65 -16.76 -5.27
CA GLY A 172 11.22 -16.91 -5.15
C GLY A 172 10.72 -18.23 -5.75
N LEU A 173 11.21 -18.62 -6.93
CA LEU A 173 10.90 -19.93 -7.55
C LEU A 173 11.24 -21.08 -6.61
N LYS A 174 12.35 -20.96 -5.86
CA LYS A 174 12.82 -22.00 -4.93
C LYS A 174 12.00 -22.05 -3.65
N ASN A 175 11.62 -20.90 -3.09
CA ASN A 175 11.12 -20.83 -1.71
C ASN A 175 9.59 -20.71 -1.62
N ALA A 176 8.93 -20.18 -2.63
CA ALA A 176 7.51 -19.86 -2.63
C ALA A 176 6.69 -20.68 -3.64
N ALA A 177 7.22 -21.82 -4.12
CA ALA A 177 6.58 -22.67 -5.13
C ALA A 177 5.19 -23.21 -4.72
N ASP A 178 4.91 -23.29 -3.43
CA ASP A 178 3.64 -23.80 -2.90
C ASP A 178 2.57 -22.69 -2.74
N ASP A 179 2.93 -21.43 -3.05
CA ASP A 179 2.00 -20.30 -2.91
C ASP A 179 0.89 -20.38 -3.96
N PRO A 180 -0.39 -20.17 -3.61
CA PRO A 180 -1.50 -20.19 -4.57
C PRO A 180 -1.36 -19.17 -5.70
N ASP A 181 -0.68 -18.04 -5.45
CA ASP A 181 -0.45 -16.99 -6.42
C ASP A 181 0.90 -17.12 -7.17
N PHE A 182 1.54 -18.30 -7.09
CA PHE A 182 2.88 -18.53 -7.64
C PHE A 182 3.05 -18.16 -9.12
N ASP A 183 1.97 -18.22 -9.90
CA ASP A 183 1.98 -17.81 -11.30
C ASP A 183 2.30 -16.30 -11.45
N ALA A 184 1.96 -15.48 -10.47
CA ALA A 184 2.32 -14.08 -10.48
C ALA A 184 3.84 -13.84 -10.57
N LEU A 185 4.65 -14.67 -9.90
CA LEU A 185 6.11 -14.59 -10.04
C LEU A 185 6.57 -15.10 -11.41
N LYS A 186 6.01 -16.22 -11.92
CA LYS A 186 6.41 -16.79 -13.21
C LYS A 186 6.17 -15.83 -14.38
N GLU A 187 5.11 -15.04 -14.33
CA GLU A 187 4.80 -14.02 -15.33
C GLU A 187 5.88 -12.93 -15.47
N ARG A 188 6.80 -12.79 -14.50
CA ARG A 188 7.91 -11.83 -14.57
C ARG A 188 9.10 -12.32 -15.38
N VAL A 189 9.10 -13.56 -15.87
CA VAL A 189 10.23 -14.08 -16.65
C VAL A 189 10.55 -13.23 -17.87
N ASP A 190 9.52 -12.74 -18.58
CA ASP A 190 9.69 -11.91 -19.78
C ASP A 190 10.31 -10.53 -19.49
N MET A 191 10.23 -10.07 -18.23
CA MET A 191 10.86 -8.82 -17.78
C MET A 191 12.36 -8.94 -17.56
N LEU A 192 12.89 -10.18 -17.55
CA LEU A 192 14.26 -10.51 -17.20
C LEU A 192 15.16 -10.81 -18.42
N GLU A 193 14.57 -10.82 -19.61
CA GLU A 193 15.26 -10.97 -20.88
C GLU A 193 15.73 -9.60 -21.42
#